data_1f945c9e2772aa150334e27eb355ded3
#
_entry.id   1f945c9e2772aa150334e27eb355ded3
#
_cell.length_a   1.000
_cell.length_b   1.000
_cell.length_c   1.000
_cell.angle_alpha   90.00
_cell.angle_beta   90.00
_cell.angle_gamma   90.00
#
_symmetry.space_group_name_H-M   'P 1'
#
loop_
_entity.id
_entity.type
_entity.pdbx_description
1 polymer ?
#
loop_
_entity_poly.entity_id
_entity_poly.type
_entity_poly.pdbx_seq_one_letter_code
_entity_poly.pdbx_strand_id
1 'polypeptide(L)'
;IQKSPRITVGIVYSNDFEQLGIRLLKTKDLIDFGAGGRNSLIARGLNYYLSDIERLGGNLDFGLTNNFHLGLNIISEQIASASNEFFSIAFRKNQKTLTEYRNIKFNVYLNYTPGRNVFGYGVDQKYGKNLHPEFVFKYTAGVKGIFGGMLDYDKIQMSYKQTYLLNFLGNLETNLEIGKTYGIVPLPILSAIPSNQGYSLKPKTFALLNYYDMVADAYLMGHFEHHFNGFVSNKIPLVKKLKLRTLATFRFAYGSTTSENVAANRSNINYNSPDSDIYYEYGVGFENIGYGNIRFFRVDFIWRSPLSYSFMYNPYSSKLPDFGIRIGAKPSL
;
A
#
# COMPACT_ATOMS: atom_id res chain seq x y z
N ILE A 1 30.49 -13.57 6.08
CA ILE A 1 30.92 -12.16 6.19
C ILE A 1 30.98 -11.62 4.77
N GLN A 2 30.08 -10.72 4.41
CA GLN A 2 30.10 -10.05 3.11
C GLN A 2 31.29 -9.09 3.10
N LYS A 3 32.29 -9.37 2.26
CA LYS A 3 33.53 -8.57 2.20
C LYS A 3 33.44 -7.31 1.32
N SER A 4 32.37 -7.14 0.56
CA SER A 4 32.13 -5.99 -0.33
C SER A 4 30.66 -5.62 -0.38
N PRO A 5 30.29 -4.32 -0.55
CA PRO A 5 28.91 -3.92 -0.76
C PRO A 5 28.36 -4.58 -2.02
N ARG A 6 27.12 -5.08 -1.95
CA ARG A 6 26.40 -5.59 -3.11
C ARG A 6 25.82 -4.42 -3.87
N ILE A 7 26.14 -4.32 -5.15
CA ILE A 7 25.60 -3.31 -6.05
C ILE A 7 24.70 -4.02 -7.08
N THR A 8 23.48 -3.53 -7.23
CA THR A 8 22.56 -3.99 -8.27
C THR A 8 22.16 -2.80 -9.13
N VAL A 9 22.28 -2.95 -10.44
CA VAL A 9 21.83 -1.96 -11.42
C VAL A 9 20.67 -2.55 -12.19
N GLY A 10 19.63 -1.76 -12.42
CA GLY A 10 18.48 -2.18 -13.21
C GLY A 10 17.97 -1.06 -14.09
N ILE A 11 17.40 -1.43 -15.23
CA ILE A 11 16.67 -0.55 -16.13
C ILE A 11 15.30 -1.18 -16.34
N VAL A 12 14.27 -0.37 -16.41
CA VAL A 12 12.90 -0.79 -16.58
C VAL A 12 12.19 0.07 -17.61
N TYR A 13 11.44 -0.57 -18.46
CA TYR A 13 10.40 0.05 -19.27
C TYR A 13 9.10 -0.71 -19.04
N SER A 14 8.01 0.02 -18.84
CA SER A 14 6.66 -0.55 -18.76
C SER A 14 5.65 0.42 -19.38
N ASN A 15 4.64 -0.14 -20.02
CA ASN A 15 3.44 0.57 -20.45
C ASN A 15 2.25 -0.27 -20.01
N ASP A 16 1.49 0.22 -19.02
CA ASP A 16 0.41 -0.55 -18.40
C ASP A 16 -0.66 0.35 -17.80
N PHE A 17 -1.84 -0.22 -17.61
CA PHE A 17 -2.93 0.41 -16.85
C PHE A 17 -2.75 0.09 -15.38
N GLU A 18 -2.38 1.08 -14.60
CA GLU A 18 -2.17 0.91 -13.17
C GLU A 18 -3.27 1.60 -12.36
N GLN A 19 -3.66 0.93 -11.30
CA GLN A 19 -4.43 1.57 -10.26
C GLN A 19 -3.51 2.12 -9.19
N LEU A 20 -3.52 3.42 -9.01
CA LEU A 20 -2.80 4.09 -7.96
C LEU A 20 -3.51 3.90 -6.60
N GLY A 21 -2.77 3.97 -5.49
CA GLY A 21 -3.34 3.81 -4.14
C GLY A 21 -3.42 2.39 -3.59
N ILE A 22 -2.87 1.39 -4.28
CA ILE A 22 -2.80 0.02 -3.74
C ILE A 22 -1.72 -0.11 -2.67
N ARG A 23 -0.63 0.59 -2.82
CA ARG A 23 0.49 0.68 -1.87
C ARG A 23 1.10 2.06 -1.92
N LEU A 24 1.33 2.66 -0.77
CA LEU A 24 1.94 3.99 -0.70
C LEU A 24 3.46 3.92 -0.70
N LEU A 25 4.05 3.15 0.20
CA LEU A 25 5.49 3.01 0.29
C LEU A 25 5.95 1.72 -0.37
N LYS A 26 6.69 1.88 -1.44
CA LYS A 26 7.30 0.80 -2.20
C LYS A 26 8.82 0.93 -2.10
N THR A 27 9.50 -0.13 -1.70
CA THR A 27 10.95 -0.14 -1.45
C THR A 27 11.80 -0.67 -2.60
N LYS A 28 11.25 -1.56 -3.41
CA LYS A 28 11.98 -2.18 -4.52
C LYS A 28 11.37 -1.90 -5.89
N ASP A 29 10.68 -0.78 -6.02
CA ASP A 29 9.71 -0.63 -7.10
C ASP A 29 10.15 0.28 -8.20
N LEU A 30 11.14 -0.13 -8.88
CA LEU A 30 11.15 0.14 -10.29
C LEU A 30 10.14 -0.76 -11.01
N ILE A 31 9.89 -1.94 -10.43
CA ILE A 31 9.16 -2.99 -11.13
C ILE A 31 8.23 -3.69 -10.15
N ASP A 32 7.06 -3.15 -9.93
CA ASP A 32 5.93 -3.99 -9.53
C ASP A 32 5.17 -4.35 -10.81
N PHE A 33 5.75 -5.23 -11.62
CA PHE A 33 5.06 -5.80 -12.77
C PHE A 33 3.81 -6.51 -12.28
N GLY A 34 2.67 -5.91 -12.51
CA GLY A 34 1.38 -6.55 -12.37
C GLY A 34 0.64 -6.38 -11.04
N ALA A 35 0.94 -5.37 -10.24
CA ALA A 35 0.04 -5.01 -9.15
C ALA A 35 -1.26 -4.36 -9.69
N GLY A 36 -1.21 -3.71 -10.84
CA GLY A 36 -2.37 -3.06 -11.47
C GLY A 36 -3.42 -4.02 -12.01
N GLY A 37 -2.99 -5.10 -12.68
CA GLY A 37 -3.90 -6.01 -13.37
C GLY A 37 -4.47 -7.16 -12.52
N ARG A 38 -3.92 -7.43 -11.34
CA ARG A 38 -4.37 -8.53 -10.47
C ARG A 38 -5.48 -8.15 -9.48
N ASN A 39 -6.21 -7.10 -9.77
CA ASN A 39 -7.33 -6.70 -8.95
C ASN A 39 -8.49 -7.64 -9.17
N SER A 40 -8.42 -8.72 -8.44
CA SER A 40 -9.45 -9.72 -8.16
C SER A 40 -10.43 -10.01 -9.32
N LEU A 41 -10.37 -11.24 -9.81
CA LEU A 41 -11.44 -11.84 -10.62
C LEU A 41 -12.83 -11.69 -9.96
N ILE A 42 -12.87 -11.38 -8.67
CA ILE A 42 -14.08 -11.20 -7.87
C ILE A 42 -13.96 -9.87 -7.11
N ALA A 43 -14.56 -8.82 -7.64
CA ALA A 43 -14.61 -7.49 -7.02
C ALA A 43 -16.03 -7.11 -6.61
N ARG A 44 -16.18 -6.19 -5.65
CA ARG A 44 -17.46 -5.61 -5.23
C ARG A 44 -18.06 -4.65 -6.27
N GLY A 45 -17.28 -4.26 -7.25
CA GLY A 45 -17.65 -3.35 -8.32
C GLY A 45 -16.58 -3.29 -9.39
N LEU A 46 -16.88 -2.62 -10.49
CA LEU A 46 -15.95 -2.42 -11.59
C LEU A 46 -14.83 -1.46 -11.16
N ASN A 47 -13.64 -1.72 -11.65
CA ASN A 47 -12.50 -0.84 -11.42
C ASN A 47 -12.38 0.15 -12.57
N TYR A 48 -12.93 1.34 -12.39
CA TYR A 48 -12.90 2.40 -13.38
C TYR A 48 -11.73 3.38 -13.20
N TYR A 49 -11.02 3.31 -12.06
CA TYR A 49 -10.02 4.31 -11.66
C TYR A 49 -8.60 3.89 -12.07
N LEU A 50 -8.43 3.58 -13.35
CA LEU A 50 -7.15 3.21 -13.92
C LEU A 50 -6.49 4.43 -14.57
N SER A 51 -5.18 4.54 -14.36
CA SER A 51 -4.30 5.45 -15.08
C SER A 51 -3.52 4.69 -16.12
N ASP A 52 -3.39 5.25 -17.31
CA ASP A 52 -2.47 4.80 -18.35
C ASP A 52 -1.09 5.36 -18.02
N ILE A 53 -0.11 4.50 -17.81
CA ILE A 53 1.22 4.88 -17.34
C ILE A 53 2.29 4.26 -18.20
N GLU A 54 2.96 5.11 -18.99
CA GLU A 54 4.21 4.75 -19.62
C GLU A 54 5.37 5.12 -18.71
N ARG A 55 6.25 4.18 -18.38
CA ARG A 55 7.34 4.36 -17.42
C ARG A 55 8.66 3.88 -17.99
N LEU A 56 9.68 4.73 -17.90
CA LEU A 56 11.08 4.39 -18.12
C LEU A 56 11.87 4.75 -16.87
N GLY A 57 12.67 3.83 -16.36
CA GLY A 57 13.43 4.09 -15.14
C GLY A 57 14.75 3.35 -15.05
N GLY A 58 15.65 3.88 -14.25
CA GLY A 58 16.90 3.28 -13.85
C GLY A 58 17.05 3.25 -12.33
N ASN A 59 17.70 2.21 -11.82
CA ASN A 59 17.98 2.05 -10.39
C ASN A 59 19.40 1.62 -10.09
N LEU A 60 19.86 2.05 -8.92
CA LEU A 60 21.09 1.61 -8.30
C LEU A 60 20.77 1.23 -6.85
N ASP A 61 21.00 -0.03 -6.50
CA ASP A 61 20.78 -0.54 -5.15
C ASP A 61 22.12 -0.96 -4.55
N PHE A 62 22.38 -0.44 -3.36
CA PHE A 62 23.60 -0.70 -2.59
C PHE A 62 23.24 -1.47 -1.32
N GLY A 63 23.60 -2.74 -1.23
CA GLY A 63 23.59 -3.51 -0.01
C GLY A 63 24.85 -3.20 0.80
N LEU A 64 24.84 -2.12 1.58
CA LEU A 64 26.01 -1.65 2.35
C LEU A 64 26.41 -2.66 3.42
N THR A 65 25.41 -3.24 4.07
CA THR A 65 25.55 -4.36 5.00
C THR A 65 24.35 -5.29 4.86
N ASN A 66 24.35 -6.42 5.57
CA ASN A 66 23.18 -7.31 5.61
C ASN A 66 21.92 -6.62 6.16
N ASN A 67 22.10 -5.59 6.97
CA ASN A 67 21.03 -4.88 7.65
C ASN A 67 20.65 -3.55 7.00
N PHE A 68 21.49 -3.01 6.12
CA PHE A 68 21.32 -1.65 5.59
C PHE A 68 21.43 -1.63 4.06
N HIS A 69 20.40 -1.14 3.42
CA HIS A 69 20.29 -0.99 1.97
C HIS A 69 19.96 0.46 1.62
N LEU A 70 20.67 0.97 0.62
CA LEU A 70 20.43 2.27 0.00
C LEU A 70 20.04 2.06 -1.46
N GLY A 71 18.97 2.69 -1.90
CA GLY A 71 18.57 2.68 -3.32
C GLY A 71 18.41 4.09 -3.86
N LEU A 72 18.84 4.26 -5.11
CA LEU A 72 18.73 5.49 -5.89
C LEU A 72 17.98 5.17 -7.20
N ASN A 73 16.91 5.90 -7.48
CA ASN A 73 16.13 5.68 -8.71
C ASN A 73 15.91 7.00 -9.44
N ILE A 74 15.97 6.94 -10.77
CA ILE A 74 15.46 7.98 -11.66
C ILE A 74 14.35 7.37 -12.51
N ILE A 75 13.20 8.03 -12.56
CA ILE A 75 12.03 7.50 -13.26
C ILE A 75 11.37 8.63 -14.03
N SER A 76 11.11 8.38 -15.31
CA SER A 76 10.25 9.18 -16.17
C SER A 76 8.92 8.45 -16.33
N GLU A 77 7.83 9.11 -15.98
CA GLU A 77 6.47 8.58 -16.13
C GLU A 77 5.64 9.55 -16.96
N GLN A 78 4.95 9.05 -17.98
CA GLN A 78 3.84 9.75 -18.60
C GLN A 78 2.56 9.15 -18.03
N ILE A 79 1.70 9.99 -17.47
CA ILE A 79 0.49 9.56 -16.76
C ILE A 79 -0.71 10.24 -17.38
N ALA A 80 -1.68 9.44 -17.81
CA ALA A 80 -2.95 9.87 -18.34
C ALA A 80 -4.09 9.03 -17.72
N SER A 81 -5.34 9.43 -17.94
CA SER A 81 -6.49 8.59 -17.58
C SER A 81 -6.64 7.47 -18.58
N ALA A 82 -6.90 6.26 -18.11
CA ALA A 82 -7.22 5.13 -18.99
C ALA A 82 -8.59 5.32 -19.65
N SER A 83 -9.52 6.01 -19.00
CA SER A 83 -10.82 6.42 -19.54
C SER A 83 -11.26 7.73 -18.89
N ASN A 84 -11.37 8.79 -19.69
CA ASN A 84 -11.78 10.10 -19.19
C ASN A 84 -13.27 10.15 -18.75
N GLU A 85 -14.08 9.23 -19.18
CA GLU A 85 -15.48 9.11 -18.78
C GLU A 85 -15.59 8.70 -17.29
N PHE A 86 -14.80 7.74 -16.86
CA PHE A 86 -14.89 7.17 -15.52
C PHE A 86 -13.92 7.78 -14.53
N PHE A 87 -12.72 8.14 -14.99
CA PHE A 87 -11.67 8.73 -14.17
C PHE A 87 -10.91 9.77 -14.97
N SER A 88 -11.28 11.02 -14.84
CA SER A 88 -10.55 12.11 -15.49
C SER A 88 -9.49 12.70 -14.57
N ILE A 89 -8.25 12.74 -15.04
CA ILE A 89 -7.19 13.52 -14.43
C ILE A 89 -7.34 14.96 -14.95
N ALA A 90 -7.88 15.85 -14.13
CA ALA A 90 -8.03 17.25 -14.48
C ALA A 90 -7.27 18.10 -13.47
N PHE A 91 -5.99 18.34 -13.73
CA PHE A 91 -5.09 19.11 -12.88
C PHE A 91 -4.95 20.54 -13.41
N ARG A 92 -5.38 21.51 -12.61
CA ARG A 92 -5.31 22.93 -12.95
C ARG A 92 -3.97 23.52 -12.54
N LYS A 93 -3.19 23.96 -13.53
CA LYS A 93 -1.90 24.64 -13.32
C LYS A 93 -1.80 25.84 -14.25
N ASN A 94 -1.52 27.04 -13.71
CA ASN A 94 -1.37 28.30 -14.46
C ASN A 94 -2.52 28.52 -15.45
N GLN A 95 -3.78 28.44 -15.00
CA GLN A 95 -5.01 28.59 -15.78
C GLN A 95 -5.24 27.52 -16.88
N LYS A 96 -4.33 26.57 -17.04
CA LYS A 96 -4.51 25.43 -17.95
C LYS A 96 -4.93 24.20 -17.16
N THR A 97 -5.81 23.40 -17.75
CA THR A 97 -6.17 22.08 -17.22
C THR A 97 -5.38 21.03 -17.97
N LEU A 98 -4.59 20.26 -17.23
CA LEU A 98 -3.82 19.14 -17.76
C LEU A 98 -4.63 17.86 -17.53
N THR A 99 -4.80 17.06 -18.58
CA THR A 99 -5.44 15.74 -18.56
C THR A 99 -4.42 14.62 -18.60
N GLU A 100 -3.19 14.95 -19.00
CA GLU A 100 -2.01 14.10 -18.96
C GLU A 100 -0.81 14.93 -18.53
N TYR A 101 0.20 14.29 -17.98
CA TYR A 101 1.44 14.97 -17.55
C TYR A 101 2.62 14.03 -17.52
N ARG A 102 3.81 14.61 -17.74
CA ARG A 102 5.08 13.91 -17.56
C ARG A 102 5.66 14.22 -16.19
N ASN A 103 5.98 13.18 -15.45
CA ASN A 103 6.57 13.23 -14.13
C ASN A 103 7.99 12.65 -14.17
N ILE A 104 8.99 13.47 -13.92
CA ILE A 104 10.36 13.03 -13.72
C ILE A 104 10.63 13.05 -12.24
N LYS A 105 10.99 11.92 -11.67
CA LYS A 105 11.23 11.81 -10.23
C LYS A 105 12.54 11.10 -9.91
N PHE A 106 13.20 11.63 -8.91
CA PHE A 106 14.37 11.05 -8.26
C PHE A 106 13.94 10.50 -6.92
N ASN A 107 14.27 9.25 -6.64
CA ASN A 107 13.97 8.63 -5.36
C ASN A 107 15.26 8.21 -4.68
N VAL A 108 15.32 8.47 -3.38
CA VAL A 108 16.31 7.89 -2.47
C VAL A 108 15.55 7.07 -1.45
N TYR A 109 15.89 5.81 -1.25
CA TYR A 109 15.32 5.03 -0.18
C TYR A 109 16.38 4.34 0.66
N LEU A 110 16.11 4.28 1.95
CA LEU A 110 16.91 3.59 2.95
C LEU A 110 16.06 2.48 3.56
N ASN A 111 16.58 1.28 3.61
CA ASN A 111 15.96 0.17 4.33
C ASN A 111 16.94 -0.31 5.39
N TYR A 112 16.53 -0.24 6.64
CA TYR A 112 17.27 -0.69 7.79
C TYR A 112 16.54 -1.79 8.55
N THR A 113 17.15 -2.97 8.63
CA THR A 113 16.59 -4.13 9.32
C THR A 113 17.66 -4.72 10.23
N PRO A 114 17.77 -4.25 11.49
CA PRO A 114 18.76 -4.78 12.44
C PRO A 114 18.54 -6.28 12.67
N GLY A 115 19.63 -7.02 12.78
CA GLY A 115 19.58 -8.45 13.07
C GLY A 115 19.02 -9.34 11.94
N ARG A 116 18.92 -8.84 10.70
CA ARG A 116 18.42 -9.61 9.56
C ARG A 116 19.24 -10.88 9.34
N ASN A 117 18.55 -12.02 9.32
CA ASN A 117 19.16 -13.30 8.98
C ASN A 117 19.34 -13.42 7.48
N VAL A 118 20.55 -13.73 7.05
CA VAL A 118 20.89 -13.91 5.63
C VAL A 118 21.48 -15.29 5.44
N PHE A 119 20.98 -16.01 4.44
CA PHE A 119 21.45 -17.34 4.04
C PHE A 119 21.99 -17.30 2.61
N GLY A 120 23.02 -18.08 2.32
CA GLY A 120 23.68 -18.12 1.02
C GLY A 120 24.77 -17.04 0.85
N TYR A 121 25.38 -17.00 -0.32
CA TYR A 121 26.49 -16.13 -0.65
C TYR A 121 26.27 -15.40 -1.98
N GLY A 122 26.87 -14.22 -2.09
CA GLY A 122 26.86 -13.46 -3.35
C GLY A 122 25.48 -13.10 -3.85
N VAL A 123 25.17 -13.46 -5.10
CA VAL A 123 23.88 -13.16 -5.75
C VAL A 123 22.75 -14.06 -5.28
N ASP A 124 23.05 -15.22 -4.71
CA ASP A 124 22.07 -16.20 -4.23
C ASP A 124 21.66 -15.98 -2.76
N GLN A 125 22.03 -14.84 -2.20
CA GLN A 125 21.61 -14.49 -0.85
C GLN A 125 20.10 -14.42 -0.73
N LYS A 126 19.56 -15.17 0.25
CA LYS A 126 18.15 -15.16 0.64
C LYS A 126 18.02 -14.62 2.06
N TYR A 127 16.98 -13.86 2.27
CA TYR A 127 16.62 -13.35 3.58
C TYR A 127 15.70 -14.35 4.28
N GLY A 128 16.03 -14.70 5.51
CA GLY A 128 15.18 -15.53 6.35
C GLY A 128 13.92 -14.79 6.81
N LYS A 129 13.06 -15.51 7.56
CA LYS A 129 11.87 -14.91 8.18
C LYS A 129 12.30 -13.75 9.06
N ASN A 130 11.80 -12.57 8.74
CA ASN A 130 12.19 -11.36 9.45
C ASN A 130 11.29 -11.15 10.67
N LEU A 131 11.82 -11.44 11.85
CA LEU A 131 11.21 -11.14 13.15
C LEU A 131 11.71 -9.80 13.72
N HIS A 132 12.70 -9.19 13.08
CA HIS A 132 13.29 -7.93 13.49
C HIS A 132 12.52 -6.74 12.91
N PRO A 133 12.64 -5.57 13.53
CA PRO A 133 12.04 -4.35 12.98
C PRO A 133 12.62 -4.02 11.61
N GLU A 134 11.78 -3.59 10.71
CA GLU A 134 12.15 -3.06 9.40
C GLU A 134 11.73 -1.60 9.34
N PHE A 135 12.71 -0.73 9.16
CA PHE A 135 12.51 0.71 8.96
C PHE A 135 12.80 1.05 7.51
N VAL A 136 11.87 1.72 6.87
CA VAL A 136 12.06 2.25 5.53
C VAL A 136 11.86 3.75 5.56
N PHE A 137 12.80 4.47 4.97
CA PHE A 137 12.68 5.89 4.67
C PHE A 137 12.77 6.07 3.16
N LYS A 138 11.91 6.88 2.58
CA LYS A 138 11.92 7.23 1.16
C LYS A 138 11.71 8.71 0.98
N TYR A 139 12.59 9.32 0.20
CA TYR A 139 12.45 10.67 -0.30
C TYR A 139 12.28 10.63 -1.82
N THR A 140 11.32 11.38 -2.33
CA THR A 140 11.05 11.52 -3.77
C THR A 140 11.04 13.00 -4.11
N ALA A 141 11.86 13.41 -5.06
CA ALA A 141 11.82 14.74 -5.68
C ALA A 141 11.26 14.64 -7.09
N GLY A 142 10.14 15.29 -7.34
CA GLY A 142 9.63 15.54 -8.69
C GLY A 142 10.32 16.77 -9.27
N VAL A 143 10.88 16.69 -10.47
CA VAL A 143 11.69 17.77 -11.05
C VAL A 143 11.08 18.28 -12.33
N LYS A 144 10.76 19.59 -12.33
CA LYS A 144 10.25 20.30 -13.50
C LYS A 144 11.40 20.71 -14.43
N GLY A 145 11.15 20.63 -15.75
CA GLY A 145 12.08 21.14 -16.78
C GLY A 145 13.11 20.12 -17.27
N ILE A 146 13.47 19.12 -16.49
CA ILE A 146 14.39 18.05 -16.90
C ILE A 146 13.60 17.02 -17.69
N PHE A 147 14.08 16.58 -18.86
CA PHE A 147 13.46 15.59 -19.74
C PHE A 147 11.94 15.77 -19.98
N GLY A 148 11.48 17.03 -19.95
CA GLY A 148 10.07 17.36 -20.13
C GLY A 148 9.21 17.19 -18.88
N GLY A 149 9.80 17.03 -17.71
CA GLY A 149 9.10 17.00 -16.43
C GLY A 149 8.25 18.25 -16.19
N MET A 150 7.00 18.05 -15.77
CA MET A 150 6.01 19.13 -15.61
C MET A 150 5.74 19.47 -14.17
N LEU A 151 6.11 18.59 -13.22
CA LEU A 151 5.80 18.68 -11.81
C LEU A 151 7.05 19.04 -10.99
N ASP A 152 6.84 19.80 -9.92
CA ASP A 152 7.85 20.18 -8.95
C ASP A 152 7.27 19.93 -7.56
N TYR A 153 7.80 18.94 -6.85
CA TYR A 153 7.30 18.52 -5.55
C TYR A 153 8.32 17.67 -4.80
N ASP A 154 8.18 17.63 -3.49
CA ASP A 154 8.91 16.74 -2.60
C ASP A 154 7.94 15.81 -1.87
N LYS A 155 8.32 14.54 -1.71
CA LYS A 155 7.55 13.56 -0.94
C LYS A 155 8.44 12.80 0.00
N ILE A 156 8.10 12.82 1.28
CA ILE A 156 8.79 12.09 2.34
C ILE A 156 7.86 11.00 2.86
N GLN A 157 8.36 9.80 2.98
CA GLN A 157 7.62 8.66 3.49
C GLN A 157 8.49 7.83 4.42
N MET A 158 7.90 7.34 5.49
CA MET A 158 8.56 6.44 6.45
C MET A 158 7.63 5.28 6.77
N SER A 159 8.17 4.09 6.93
CA SER A 159 7.42 2.95 7.44
C SER A 159 8.21 2.16 8.48
N TYR A 160 7.45 1.60 9.40
CA TYR A 160 7.92 0.68 10.41
C TYR A 160 7.10 -0.60 10.34
N LYS A 161 7.79 -1.74 10.30
CA LYS A 161 7.15 -3.05 10.29
C LYS A 161 7.88 -3.98 11.25
N GLN A 162 7.12 -4.70 12.09
CA GLN A 162 7.67 -5.73 12.97
C GLN A 162 6.64 -6.80 13.28
N THR A 163 7.13 -8.03 13.49
CA THR A 163 6.38 -9.13 14.07
C THR A 163 6.88 -9.38 15.48
N TYR A 164 6.01 -9.21 16.47
CA TYR A 164 6.29 -9.50 17.87
C TYR A 164 5.82 -10.91 18.20
N LEU A 165 6.73 -11.71 18.74
CA LEU A 165 6.40 -13.03 19.28
C LEU A 165 5.97 -12.87 20.74
N LEU A 166 4.71 -13.11 21.04
CA LEU A 166 4.11 -12.94 22.36
C LEU A 166 3.96 -14.29 23.10
N ASN A 167 4.86 -15.22 22.82
CA ASN A 167 4.87 -16.57 23.41
C ASN A 167 3.52 -17.28 23.24
N PHE A 168 2.87 -17.65 24.35
CA PHE A 168 1.57 -18.34 24.34
C PHE A 168 0.42 -17.49 23.81
N LEU A 169 0.54 -16.17 23.81
CA LEU A 169 -0.46 -15.26 23.25
C LEU A 169 -0.41 -15.19 21.72
N GLY A 170 0.62 -15.76 21.09
CA GLY A 170 0.76 -15.81 19.65
C GLY A 170 1.66 -14.71 19.08
N ASN A 171 1.29 -14.15 17.92
CA ASN A 171 2.12 -13.17 17.21
C ASN A 171 1.31 -11.92 16.90
N LEU A 172 1.92 -10.74 17.06
CA LEU A 172 1.38 -9.45 16.63
C LEU A 172 2.21 -8.92 15.45
N GLU A 173 1.62 -8.83 14.28
CA GLU A 173 2.19 -8.16 13.10
C GLU A 173 1.77 -6.69 13.12
N THR A 174 2.75 -5.79 13.07
CA THR A 174 2.56 -4.34 13.10
C THR A 174 3.14 -3.73 11.83
N ASN A 175 2.39 -2.82 11.18
CA ASN A 175 2.88 -1.99 10.10
C ASN A 175 2.35 -0.57 10.28
N LEU A 176 3.24 0.38 10.46
CA LEU A 176 2.95 1.81 10.55
C LEU A 176 3.57 2.52 9.37
N GLU A 177 2.88 3.50 8.83
CA GLU A 177 3.36 4.30 7.72
C GLU A 177 2.91 5.75 7.86
N ILE A 178 3.82 6.67 7.58
CA ILE A 178 3.59 8.12 7.57
C ILE A 178 4.19 8.71 6.30
N GLY A 179 3.54 9.71 5.73
CA GLY A 179 4.08 10.43 4.59
C GLY A 179 3.53 11.82 4.44
N LYS A 180 4.30 12.68 3.76
CA LYS A 180 3.92 14.04 3.39
C LYS A 180 4.41 14.35 1.99
N THR A 181 3.52 14.91 1.17
CA THR A 181 3.82 15.49 -0.14
C THR A 181 3.78 17.01 0.00
N TYR A 182 4.86 17.67 -0.40
CA TYR A 182 4.97 19.13 -0.47
C TYR A 182 4.84 19.56 -1.93
N GLY A 183 4.11 20.64 -2.18
CA GLY A 183 3.82 21.14 -3.52
C GLY A 183 2.40 20.81 -3.98
N ILE A 184 2.00 21.45 -5.09
CA ILE A 184 0.68 21.24 -5.70
C ILE A 184 0.83 20.24 -6.83
N VAL A 185 0.18 19.09 -6.69
CA VAL A 185 0.37 17.92 -7.56
C VAL A 185 -0.95 17.34 -8.04
N PRO A 186 -0.96 16.65 -9.20
CA PRO A 186 -2.12 15.91 -9.68
C PRO A 186 -2.55 14.80 -8.72
N LEU A 187 -3.84 14.46 -8.74
CA LEU A 187 -4.44 13.43 -7.90
C LEU A 187 -3.66 12.09 -7.88
N PRO A 188 -3.15 11.56 -9.00
CA PRO A 188 -2.36 10.33 -8.98
C PRO A 188 -1.02 10.40 -8.24
N ILE A 189 -0.49 11.60 -7.96
CA ILE A 189 0.75 11.81 -7.18
C ILE A 189 0.45 11.95 -5.69
N LEU A 190 -0.75 12.43 -5.33
CA LEU A 190 -1.21 12.44 -3.94
C LEU A 190 -1.22 11.02 -3.36
N SER A 191 -1.26 10.93 -2.06
CA SER A 191 -1.28 9.64 -1.36
C SER A 191 -2.73 9.14 -1.25
N ALA A 192 -3.15 8.27 -2.16
CA ALA A 192 -4.41 7.54 -1.99
C ALA A 192 -4.21 6.43 -0.94
N ILE A 193 -5.11 6.36 0.03
CA ILE A 193 -5.04 5.35 1.08
C ILE A 193 -5.32 3.96 0.49
N PRO A 194 -4.43 2.97 0.75
CA PRO A 194 -4.55 1.64 0.14
C PRO A 194 -5.85 0.95 0.49
N SER A 195 -6.67 0.70 -0.49
CA SER A 195 -8.01 0.12 -0.35
C SER A 195 -8.16 -1.21 -1.09
N ASN A 196 -9.20 -1.96 -0.77
CA ASN A 196 -9.46 -3.27 -1.34
C ASN A 196 -10.93 -3.44 -1.74
N GLN A 197 -11.23 -3.29 -3.00
CA GLN A 197 -12.56 -3.57 -3.57
C GLN A 197 -12.82 -5.04 -3.87
N GLY A 198 -11.81 -5.92 -3.72
CA GLY A 198 -11.98 -7.35 -3.91
C GLY A 198 -12.50 -8.07 -2.66
N TYR A 199 -13.05 -9.27 -2.86
CA TYR A 199 -13.40 -10.18 -1.76
C TYR A 199 -12.17 -10.91 -1.21
N SER A 200 -11.07 -10.93 -1.94
CA SER A 200 -9.81 -11.52 -1.48
C SER A 200 -9.14 -10.64 -0.43
N LEU A 201 -8.53 -11.27 0.55
CA LEU A 201 -7.71 -10.59 1.55
C LEU A 201 -6.44 -10.03 0.88
N LYS A 202 -6.23 -8.72 1.00
CA LYS A 202 -4.99 -8.06 0.57
C LYS A 202 -4.26 -7.50 1.78
N PRO A 203 -3.00 -7.86 2.01
CA PRO A 203 -2.21 -7.32 3.11
C PRO A 203 -2.05 -5.80 3.02
N LYS A 204 -2.03 -5.13 4.16
CA LYS A 204 -1.79 -3.67 4.28
C LYS A 204 -2.77 -2.80 3.48
N THR A 205 -4.02 -3.25 3.32
CA THR A 205 -5.09 -2.47 2.70
C THR A 205 -6.29 -2.38 3.61
N PHE A 206 -7.06 -1.32 3.47
CA PHE A 206 -8.36 -1.17 4.11
C PHE A 206 -9.40 -1.98 3.34
N ALA A 207 -10.12 -2.84 4.05
CA ALA A 207 -10.98 -3.84 3.44
C ALA A 207 -12.33 -3.27 2.99
N LEU A 208 -12.78 -2.18 3.60
CA LEU A 208 -14.10 -1.61 3.39
C LEU A 208 -14.07 -0.28 2.62
N LEU A 209 -12.89 0.28 2.35
CA LEU A 209 -12.72 1.43 1.46
C LEU A 209 -12.73 1.01 -0.01
N ASN A 210 -13.26 1.89 -0.86
CA ASN A 210 -13.07 1.83 -2.30
C ASN A 210 -11.83 2.63 -2.71
N TYR A 211 -11.43 2.46 -3.96
CA TYR A 211 -10.30 3.19 -4.53
C TYR A 211 -10.59 4.68 -4.58
N TYR A 212 -9.62 5.48 -4.15
CA TYR A 212 -9.70 6.94 -4.04
C TYR A 212 -10.76 7.48 -3.07
N ASP A 213 -11.42 6.66 -2.25
CA ASP A 213 -12.31 7.18 -1.20
C ASP A 213 -11.55 8.12 -0.25
N MET A 214 -10.27 7.83 -0.01
CA MET A 214 -9.40 8.65 0.83
C MET A 214 -8.11 9.00 0.12
N VAL A 215 -7.84 10.29 -0.02
CA VAL A 215 -6.62 10.85 -0.62
C VAL A 215 -6.07 11.93 0.29
N ALA A 216 -4.76 11.98 0.46
CA ALA A 216 -4.11 12.93 1.33
C ALA A 216 -2.76 13.38 0.78
N ASP A 217 -2.33 14.59 1.08
CA ASP A 217 -0.96 15.02 0.92
C ASP A 217 -0.12 14.71 2.17
N ALA A 218 -0.74 14.64 3.35
CA ALA A 218 -0.14 14.16 4.59
C ALA A 218 -0.99 13.04 5.18
N TYR A 219 -0.36 11.94 5.59
CA TYR A 219 -1.08 10.79 6.14
C TYR A 219 -0.27 10.06 7.21
N LEU A 220 -1.02 9.40 8.09
CA LEU A 220 -0.54 8.39 9.04
C LEU A 220 -1.50 7.21 8.98
N MET A 221 -0.97 6.00 8.80
CA MET A 221 -1.79 4.79 8.82
C MET A 221 -1.10 3.66 9.60
N GLY A 222 -1.92 2.78 10.14
CA GLY A 222 -1.46 1.62 10.88
C GLY A 222 -2.29 0.37 10.56
N HIS A 223 -1.60 -0.77 10.53
CA HIS A 223 -2.19 -2.09 10.39
C HIS A 223 -1.63 -3.00 11.46
N PHE A 224 -2.50 -3.61 12.23
CA PHE A 224 -2.18 -4.55 13.29
C PHE A 224 -2.95 -5.83 13.05
N GLU A 225 -2.25 -6.96 13.13
CA GLU A 225 -2.83 -8.28 12.96
C GLU A 225 -2.29 -9.19 14.05
N HIS A 226 -3.17 -9.62 14.96
CA HIS A 226 -2.82 -10.49 16.07
C HIS A 226 -3.30 -11.91 15.81
N HIS A 227 -2.37 -12.82 15.64
CA HIS A 227 -2.62 -14.26 15.49
C HIS A 227 -2.51 -14.95 16.83
N PHE A 228 -3.62 -15.42 17.38
CA PHE A 228 -3.66 -16.07 18.70
C PHE A 228 -3.12 -17.51 18.68
N ASN A 229 -2.77 -18.05 17.51
CA ASN A 229 -2.21 -19.38 17.29
C ASN A 229 -3.03 -20.55 17.83
N GLY A 230 -3.53 -20.60 18.92
CA GLY A 230 -4.35 -21.63 19.55
C GLY A 230 -4.81 -21.20 20.93
N PHE A 231 -4.31 -20.07 21.41
CA PHE A 231 -4.62 -19.57 22.74
C PHE A 231 -6.13 -19.43 23.00
N VAL A 232 -6.85 -18.85 22.05
CA VAL A 232 -8.31 -18.68 22.12
C VAL A 232 -9.02 -19.93 21.61
N SER A 233 -8.63 -20.43 20.44
CA SER A 233 -9.33 -21.52 19.75
C SER A 233 -9.31 -22.84 20.51
N ASN A 234 -8.25 -23.12 21.29
CA ASN A 234 -8.18 -24.32 22.10
C ASN A 234 -9.16 -24.33 23.30
N LYS A 235 -9.71 -23.18 23.67
CA LYS A 235 -10.69 -23.05 24.77
C LYS A 235 -12.14 -23.24 24.28
N ILE A 236 -12.38 -23.19 22.98
CA ILE A 236 -13.70 -23.35 22.38
C ILE A 236 -13.79 -24.74 21.73
N PRO A 237 -14.59 -25.67 22.26
CA PRO A 237 -14.56 -27.09 21.84
C PRO A 237 -14.75 -27.31 20.35
N LEU A 238 -15.70 -26.62 19.71
CA LEU A 238 -15.96 -26.71 18.27
C LEU A 238 -14.78 -26.20 17.43
N VAL A 239 -14.23 -25.03 17.78
CA VAL A 239 -13.10 -24.40 17.08
C VAL A 239 -11.83 -25.26 17.20
N LYS A 240 -11.61 -25.84 18.41
CA LYS A 240 -10.53 -26.78 18.66
C LYS A 240 -10.66 -28.03 17.80
N LYS A 241 -11.88 -28.64 17.74
CA LYS A 241 -12.15 -29.84 16.93
C LYS A 241 -11.88 -29.59 15.44
N LEU A 242 -12.20 -28.41 14.94
CA LEU A 242 -11.94 -27.97 13.57
C LEU A 242 -10.50 -27.55 13.33
N LYS A 243 -9.64 -27.52 14.37
CA LYS A 243 -8.23 -27.07 14.32
C LYS A 243 -8.09 -25.65 13.76
N LEU A 244 -9.08 -24.81 13.93
CA LEU A 244 -9.03 -23.41 13.50
C LEU A 244 -8.12 -22.60 14.43
N ARG A 245 -7.50 -21.56 13.89
CA ARG A 245 -6.78 -20.56 14.65
C ARG A 245 -7.53 -19.23 14.54
N THR A 246 -7.56 -18.47 15.62
CA THR A 246 -8.23 -17.18 15.66
C THR A 246 -7.25 -16.05 15.47
N LEU A 247 -7.71 -14.98 14.89
CA LEU A 247 -6.96 -13.73 14.76
C LEU A 247 -7.86 -12.51 14.99
N ALA A 248 -7.25 -11.39 15.34
CA ALA A 248 -7.89 -10.09 15.40
C ALA A 248 -7.11 -9.09 14.54
N THR A 249 -7.81 -8.16 13.90
CA THR A 249 -7.21 -7.11 13.07
C THR A 249 -7.70 -5.75 13.51
N PHE A 250 -6.79 -4.77 13.47
CA PHE A 250 -7.12 -3.35 13.64
C PHE A 250 -6.34 -2.54 12.62
N ARG A 251 -7.00 -1.59 11.96
CA ARG A 251 -6.41 -0.70 10.98
C ARG A 251 -6.93 0.69 11.20
N PHE A 252 -6.08 1.69 11.01
CA PHE A 252 -6.50 3.08 11.05
C PHE A 252 -5.77 3.90 9.99
N ALA A 253 -6.43 4.95 9.52
CA ALA A 253 -5.87 5.97 8.66
C ALA A 253 -6.32 7.36 9.11
N TYR A 254 -5.38 8.27 9.12
CA TYR A 254 -5.57 9.70 9.34
C TYR A 254 -4.80 10.46 8.28
N GLY A 255 -5.31 11.56 7.79
CA GLY A 255 -4.60 12.36 6.78
C GLY A 255 -5.33 13.65 6.46
N SER A 256 -4.64 14.55 5.78
CA SER A 256 -5.17 15.83 5.34
C SER A 256 -4.75 16.11 3.90
N THR A 257 -5.52 16.96 3.22
CA THR A 257 -5.16 17.50 1.91
C THR A 257 -5.25 19.02 1.98
N THR A 258 -4.19 19.71 1.57
CA THR A 258 -4.17 21.17 1.53
C THR A 258 -5.23 21.71 0.57
N SER A 259 -5.75 22.90 0.89
CA SER A 259 -6.77 23.58 0.07
C SER A 259 -6.31 23.83 -1.36
N GLU A 260 -5.02 24.07 -1.54
CA GLU A 260 -4.39 24.27 -2.86
C GLU A 260 -4.43 22.98 -3.69
N ASN A 261 -4.13 21.83 -3.09
CA ASN A 261 -4.22 20.54 -3.77
C ASN A 261 -5.68 20.19 -4.11
N VAL A 262 -6.63 20.46 -3.22
CA VAL A 262 -8.07 20.29 -3.50
C VAL A 262 -8.52 21.18 -4.67
N ALA A 263 -8.16 22.47 -4.66
CA ALA A 263 -8.54 23.40 -5.69
C ALA A 263 -7.92 23.11 -7.07
N ALA A 264 -6.71 22.52 -7.08
CA ALA A 264 -6.00 22.18 -8.30
C ALA A 264 -6.54 20.91 -8.96
N ASN A 265 -7.09 19.98 -8.20
CA ASN A 265 -7.56 18.69 -8.69
C ASN A 265 -9.07 18.72 -8.94
N ARG A 266 -9.44 18.86 -10.21
CA ARG A 266 -10.83 18.92 -10.72
C ARG A 266 -11.26 17.59 -11.36
N SER A 267 -10.86 16.48 -10.75
CA SER A 267 -11.28 15.17 -11.20
C SER A 267 -12.80 14.97 -11.12
N ASN A 268 -13.34 14.10 -11.94
CA ASN A 268 -14.76 13.70 -11.87
C ASN A 268 -15.06 12.70 -10.73
N ILE A 269 -14.05 12.34 -9.92
CA ILE A 269 -14.25 11.54 -8.73
C ILE A 269 -14.25 12.42 -7.47
N ASN A 270 -15.15 12.11 -6.55
CA ASN A 270 -15.13 12.69 -5.21
C ASN A 270 -14.21 11.86 -4.33
N TYR A 271 -13.31 12.52 -3.66
CA TYR A 271 -12.41 11.92 -2.66
C TYR A 271 -12.44 12.78 -1.39
N ASN A 272 -12.13 12.16 -0.27
CA ASN A 272 -12.08 12.81 1.03
C ASN A 272 -10.69 12.81 1.62
N SER A 273 -10.43 13.79 2.47
CA SER A 273 -9.34 13.74 3.43
C SER A 273 -9.91 13.46 4.81
N PRO A 274 -9.40 12.47 5.54
CA PRO A 274 -9.83 12.20 6.91
C PRO A 274 -9.15 13.17 7.88
N ASP A 275 -9.36 14.46 7.68
CA ASP A 275 -8.71 15.55 8.44
C ASP A 275 -9.43 15.88 9.76
N SER A 276 -10.71 15.54 9.85
CA SER A 276 -11.52 15.73 11.05
C SER A 276 -11.62 14.48 11.93
N ASP A 277 -11.61 13.30 11.30
CA ASP A 277 -11.86 12.03 11.99
C ASP A 277 -10.88 10.94 11.57
N ILE A 278 -10.50 10.09 12.53
CA ILE A 278 -9.70 8.91 12.23
C ILE A 278 -10.60 7.84 11.61
N TYR A 279 -10.32 7.43 10.39
CA TYR A 279 -10.93 6.23 9.83
C TYR A 279 -10.31 4.98 10.44
N TYR A 280 -11.11 4.02 10.90
CA TYR A 280 -10.59 2.75 11.36
C TYR A 280 -11.49 1.56 11.01
N GLU A 281 -10.85 0.43 10.84
CA GLU A 281 -11.47 -0.89 10.68
C GLU A 281 -10.96 -1.82 11.77
N TYR A 282 -11.84 -2.68 12.26
CA TYR A 282 -11.47 -3.76 13.17
C TYR A 282 -12.14 -5.05 12.74
N GLY A 283 -11.55 -6.16 13.09
CA GLY A 283 -12.08 -7.44 12.65
C GLY A 283 -11.58 -8.61 13.46
N VAL A 284 -12.30 -9.71 13.30
CA VAL A 284 -11.91 -11.02 13.80
C VAL A 284 -11.93 -12.03 12.66
N GLY A 285 -11.09 -13.04 12.73
CA GLY A 285 -11.02 -14.02 11.67
C GLY A 285 -10.62 -15.40 12.16
N PHE A 286 -10.77 -16.33 11.23
CA PHE A 286 -10.33 -17.71 11.39
C PHE A 286 -9.35 -18.06 10.29
N GLU A 287 -8.24 -18.63 10.67
CA GLU A 287 -7.22 -19.17 9.77
C GLU A 287 -7.04 -20.67 9.99
N ASN A 288 -6.19 -21.29 9.18
CA ASN A 288 -6.01 -22.74 9.17
C ASN A 288 -7.29 -23.50 8.77
N ILE A 289 -8.11 -22.89 7.90
CA ILE A 289 -9.31 -23.51 7.35
C ILE A 289 -8.90 -24.44 6.22
N GLY A 290 -9.43 -25.65 6.21
CA GLY A 290 -9.15 -26.65 5.18
C GLY A 290 -9.40 -28.07 5.66
N TYR A 291 -9.02 -29.06 4.83
CA TYR A 291 -9.20 -30.48 5.10
C TYR A 291 -7.85 -31.20 5.08
N GLY A 292 -7.66 -32.13 5.97
CA GLY A 292 -6.43 -32.91 6.10
C GLY A 292 -5.22 -32.02 6.36
N ASN A 293 -4.20 -32.16 5.51
CA ASN A 293 -2.98 -31.36 5.53
C ASN A 293 -3.07 -30.08 4.68
N ILE A 294 -4.15 -29.90 3.92
CA ILE A 294 -4.39 -28.73 3.07
C ILE A 294 -5.20 -27.72 3.86
N ARG A 295 -4.52 -26.88 4.67
CA ARG A 295 -5.13 -25.93 5.60
C ARG A 295 -4.45 -24.58 5.47
N PHE A 296 -4.86 -23.81 4.46
CA PHE A 296 -4.26 -22.49 4.17
C PHE A 296 -5.30 -21.38 3.97
N PHE A 297 -6.60 -21.70 4.06
CA PHE A 297 -7.63 -20.67 3.90
C PHE A 297 -7.83 -19.88 5.19
N ARG A 298 -8.21 -18.64 5.00
CA ARG A 298 -8.51 -17.67 6.04
C ARG A 298 -9.78 -16.90 5.67
N VAL A 299 -10.61 -16.62 6.67
CA VAL A 299 -11.82 -15.80 6.55
C VAL A 299 -11.80 -14.73 7.64
N ASP A 300 -11.96 -13.47 7.25
CA ASP A 300 -12.01 -12.31 8.14
C ASP A 300 -13.40 -11.66 8.08
N PHE A 301 -13.94 -11.35 9.23
CA PHE A 301 -15.13 -10.54 9.45
C PHE A 301 -14.67 -9.17 9.91
N ILE A 302 -15.00 -8.13 9.15
CA ILE A 302 -14.41 -6.78 9.32
C ILE A 302 -15.53 -5.78 9.42
N TRP A 303 -15.43 -4.89 10.40
CA TRP A 303 -16.30 -3.75 10.63
C TRP A 303 -15.49 -2.47 10.55
N ARG A 304 -16.15 -1.37 10.24
CA ARG A 304 -15.56 -0.03 10.27
C ARG A 304 -16.20 0.87 11.32
N SER A 305 -15.54 1.98 11.61
CA SER A 305 -16.08 3.01 12.49
C SER A 305 -17.36 3.63 11.92
N PRO A 306 -18.41 3.80 12.74
CA PRO A 306 -19.58 4.56 12.35
C PRO A 306 -19.30 6.06 12.13
N LEU A 307 -18.25 6.62 12.72
CA LEU A 307 -17.84 8.03 12.56
C LEU A 307 -17.41 8.38 11.14
N SER A 308 -17.15 7.38 10.33
CA SER A 308 -16.78 7.55 8.92
C SER A 308 -17.94 8.00 8.00
N TYR A 309 -19.08 8.41 8.54
CA TYR A 309 -20.23 8.86 7.75
C TYR A 309 -20.04 10.20 7.02
N SER A 310 -19.04 10.99 7.40
CA SER A 310 -18.67 12.19 6.66
C SER A 310 -18.00 11.89 5.32
N PHE A 311 -17.66 10.61 5.07
CA PHE A 311 -17.13 10.17 3.77
C PHE A 311 -18.21 10.22 2.72
N MET A 312 -18.02 11.17 1.85
CA MET A 312 -19.00 11.60 0.88
C MET A 312 -19.40 10.54 -0.13
N TYR A 313 -20.62 10.67 -0.49
CA TYR A 313 -21.23 10.04 -1.62
C TYR A 313 -20.44 10.30 -2.90
N ASN A 314 -19.73 9.30 -3.36
CA ASN A 314 -19.28 9.26 -4.75
C ASN A 314 -20.43 8.68 -5.57
N PRO A 315 -21.04 9.41 -6.54
CA PRO A 315 -22.18 8.92 -7.31
C PRO A 315 -21.88 7.66 -8.13
N TYR A 316 -20.59 7.37 -8.37
CA TYR A 316 -20.13 6.16 -9.06
C TYR A 316 -19.66 5.06 -8.11
N SER A 317 -19.61 5.29 -6.79
CA SER A 317 -19.32 4.26 -5.80
C SER A 317 -20.59 3.83 -5.08
N SER A 318 -20.74 2.54 -4.89
CA SER A 318 -21.74 2.02 -3.96
C SER A 318 -21.47 2.59 -2.55
N LYS A 319 -22.52 2.85 -1.77
CA LYS A 319 -22.40 3.21 -0.35
C LYS A 319 -21.37 2.29 0.32
N LEU A 320 -20.43 2.88 1.05
CA LEU A 320 -19.44 2.10 1.76
C LEU A 320 -20.11 1.14 2.75
N PRO A 321 -19.78 -0.14 2.72
CA PRO A 321 -20.35 -1.11 3.64
C PRO A 321 -19.82 -0.89 5.06
N ASP A 322 -20.66 -1.08 6.07
CA ASP A 322 -20.25 -1.05 7.49
C ASP A 322 -19.64 -2.36 7.95
N PHE A 323 -19.88 -3.42 7.19
CA PHE A 323 -19.40 -4.78 7.44
C PHE A 323 -18.98 -5.44 6.13
N GLY A 324 -17.98 -6.31 6.20
CA GLY A 324 -17.55 -7.11 5.07
C GLY A 324 -16.81 -8.38 5.47
N ILE A 325 -16.86 -9.36 4.56
CA ILE A 325 -16.15 -10.62 4.69
C ILE A 325 -15.02 -10.64 3.67
N ARG A 326 -13.83 -11.06 4.08
CA ARG A 326 -12.67 -11.24 3.20
C ARG A 326 -12.15 -12.66 3.32
N ILE A 327 -11.84 -13.24 2.17
CA ILE A 327 -11.30 -14.61 2.09
C ILE A 327 -9.87 -14.52 1.58
N GLY A 328 -8.96 -15.24 2.20
CA GLY A 328 -7.56 -15.27 1.82
C GLY A 328 -6.96 -16.65 1.90
N ALA A 329 -5.77 -16.77 1.31
CA ALA A 329 -4.91 -17.92 1.49
C ALA A 329 -3.65 -17.44 2.24
N LYS A 330 -3.39 -18.02 3.41
CA LYS A 330 -2.16 -17.81 4.16
C LYS A 330 -1.69 -19.18 4.61
N PRO A 331 -0.59 -19.70 4.03
CA PRO A 331 -0.01 -20.94 4.52
C PRO A 331 0.34 -20.75 6.00
N SER A 332 -0.17 -21.61 6.86
CA SER A 332 0.27 -21.68 8.26
C SER A 332 1.67 -22.28 8.27
N LEU A 333 2.67 -21.46 8.49
CA LEU A 333 4.05 -21.90 8.76
C LEU A 333 4.17 -22.39 10.19
#